data_588180cc9f02c556b2846d317f224144
#
_entry.id   588180cc9f02c556b2846d317f224144
#
_cell.length_a   1.000
_cell.length_b   1.000
_cell.length_c   1.000
_cell.angle_alpha   90.00
_cell.angle_beta   90.00
_cell.angle_gamma   90.00
#
_symmetry.space_group_name_H-M   'P 1'
#
loop_
_entity.id
_entity.type
_entity.pdbx_description
1 polymer ?
#
loop_
_entity_poly.entity_id
_entity_poly.type
_entity_poly.pdbx_seq_one_letter_code
_entity_poly.pdbx_strand_id
1 'polypeptide(L)'
;MADTRLSPDLDLEGLSPDEAFAVLGNEIRLDVLRVLWQADAAYEYDDGSDAVETLPYSELRRRVGVEDNGKFNYHLSKLEPHFVRRTDDGYRLSGAGKGIARTVIAVSGEDHAAFSADLGEDCPLCGGDVRVTYADQWLRVWCADCAGLFGDDAPAGTLFLTDFPAAGMSSRRPEDALETGLYRCALDITYSLFGVCRECAGAVSGSVSVCEEHDRSEGGPCATCGTPFPVWAETRCETCGFAKRLPVEMYVVGLVAVVGSFDVEAAGDLTRSLSDTIDLMRRRVETSVAEDPLRLSVAVDLGTATFEVTLDDEMTVVGFDRRVRARG
;
A
#
# COMPACT_ATOMS: atom_id res chain seq x y z
N MET A 1 5.06 -35.72 1.05
CA MET A 1 5.57 -34.42 1.44
C MET A 1 4.82 -34.02 2.69
N ALA A 2 5.52 -33.85 3.81
CA ALA A 2 4.89 -33.63 5.11
C ALA A 2 4.23 -32.24 5.15
N ASP A 3 2.95 -32.24 5.48
CA ASP A 3 2.16 -31.05 5.77
C ASP A 3 2.76 -30.38 7.04
N THR A 4 3.65 -29.42 6.82
CA THR A 4 4.21 -28.59 7.90
C THR A 4 3.30 -27.40 8.10
N ARG A 5 2.06 -27.62 8.50
CA ARG A 5 1.26 -26.58 9.10
C ARG A 5 1.94 -26.26 10.43
N LEU A 6 2.39 -25.01 10.57
CA LEU A 6 2.80 -24.47 11.86
C LEU A 6 1.66 -24.74 12.84
N SER A 7 1.97 -25.44 13.93
CA SER A 7 0.99 -25.74 14.98
C SER A 7 0.29 -24.44 15.42
N PRO A 8 -1.04 -24.48 15.63
CA PRO A 8 -1.78 -23.34 16.17
C PRO A 8 -1.44 -22.95 17.61
N ASP A 9 -0.54 -23.66 18.24
CA ASP A 9 -0.04 -23.42 19.60
C ASP A 9 1.24 -22.56 19.69
N LEU A 10 1.44 -21.63 18.73
CA LEU A 10 2.20 -20.44 19.05
C LEU A 10 1.29 -19.61 19.98
N ASP A 11 1.41 -19.82 21.29
CA ASP A 11 1.04 -18.84 22.32
C ASP A 11 1.84 -17.56 22.02
N LEU A 12 1.34 -16.79 21.05
CA LEU A 12 1.67 -15.39 20.95
C LEU A 12 1.01 -14.80 22.20
N GLU A 13 1.76 -14.64 23.30
CA GLU A 13 1.38 -13.77 24.40
C GLU A 13 1.27 -12.33 23.88
N GLY A 14 0.38 -12.16 22.92
CA GLY A 14 0.06 -10.89 22.29
C GLY A 14 -1.02 -10.19 23.09
N LEU A 15 -0.86 -8.90 23.30
CA LEU A 15 -1.95 -8.03 23.72
C LEU A 15 -3.09 -8.14 22.71
N SER A 16 -4.31 -8.24 23.19
CA SER A 16 -5.47 -7.94 22.34
C SER A 16 -5.38 -6.49 21.83
N PRO A 17 -6.04 -6.13 20.74
CA PRO A 17 -6.06 -4.74 20.26
C PRO A 17 -6.49 -3.74 21.34
N ASP A 18 -7.50 -4.06 22.14
CA ASP A 18 -8.01 -3.19 23.21
C ASP A 18 -6.97 -3.01 24.32
N GLU A 19 -6.27 -4.06 24.71
CA GLU A 19 -5.18 -3.98 25.70
C GLU A 19 -4.00 -3.17 25.15
N ALA A 20 -3.65 -3.33 23.88
CA ALA A 20 -2.62 -2.54 23.23
C ALA A 20 -2.96 -1.05 23.24
N PHE A 21 -4.19 -0.67 22.86
CA PHE A 21 -4.66 0.71 22.98
C PHE A 21 -4.66 1.23 24.40
N ALA A 22 -5.08 0.43 25.39
CA ALA A 22 -5.04 0.81 26.80
C ALA A 22 -3.61 1.04 27.30
N VAL A 23 -2.64 0.24 26.85
CA VAL A 23 -1.23 0.45 27.17
C VAL A 23 -0.69 1.70 26.46
N LEU A 24 -1.01 1.95 25.22
CA LEU A 24 -0.49 3.08 24.44
C LEU A 24 -1.18 4.42 24.77
N GLY A 25 -2.41 4.42 25.25
CA GLY A 25 -3.23 5.60 25.50
C GLY A 25 -2.76 6.50 26.65
N ASN A 26 -1.46 6.87 26.65
CA ASN A 26 -0.89 7.76 27.66
C ASN A 26 0.32 8.52 27.07
N GLU A 27 0.33 9.84 27.25
CA GLU A 27 1.35 10.75 26.71
C GLU A 27 2.77 10.34 27.10
N ILE A 28 3.05 10.06 28.38
CA ILE A 28 4.38 9.68 28.84
C ILE A 28 4.85 8.38 28.15
N ARG A 29 3.95 7.42 27.93
CA ARG A 29 4.28 6.16 27.25
C ARG A 29 4.58 6.38 25.77
N LEU A 30 3.83 7.23 25.10
CA LEU A 30 4.13 7.61 23.72
C LEU A 30 5.44 8.38 23.61
N ASP A 31 5.74 9.28 24.57
CA ASP A 31 7.02 9.97 24.62
C ASP A 31 8.21 9.04 24.88
N VAL A 32 8.05 7.99 25.68
CA VAL A 32 9.07 6.94 25.84
C VAL A 32 9.36 6.27 24.49
N LEU A 33 8.33 5.87 23.76
CA LEU A 33 8.52 5.23 22.45
C LEU A 33 9.18 6.19 21.45
N ARG A 34 8.78 7.46 21.42
CA ARG A 34 9.37 8.48 20.57
C ARG A 34 10.85 8.72 20.88
N VAL A 35 11.20 8.86 22.16
CA VAL A 35 12.59 9.09 22.58
C VAL A 35 13.48 7.88 22.25
N LEU A 36 13.00 6.67 22.49
CA LEU A 36 13.72 5.45 22.11
C LEU A 36 13.87 5.31 20.60
N TRP A 37 12.83 5.68 19.83
CA TRP A 37 12.92 5.69 18.37
C TRP A 37 13.97 6.67 17.86
N GLN A 38 14.05 7.87 18.44
CA GLN A 38 15.04 8.87 18.06
C GLN A 38 16.48 8.47 18.40
N ALA A 39 16.66 7.63 19.43
CA ALA A 39 17.95 7.11 19.81
C ALA A 39 18.37 5.89 18.96
N ASP A 40 17.41 5.08 18.51
CA ASP A 40 17.59 3.84 17.74
C ASP A 40 17.18 4.07 16.26
N ALA A 41 17.46 5.27 15.72
CA ALA A 41 17.09 5.63 14.35
C ALA A 41 17.88 4.87 13.25
N ALA A 42 18.91 4.12 13.62
CA ALA A 42 19.60 3.21 12.72
C ALA A 42 18.81 1.91 12.58
N TYR A 43 18.58 1.51 11.33
CA TYR A 43 17.96 0.24 10.98
C TYR A 43 19.03 -0.85 11.10
N GLU A 44 19.34 -1.30 12.31
CA GLU A 44 20.29 -2.38 12.50
C GLU A 44 19.56 -3.69 12.70
N TYR A 45 19.94 -4.67 11.89
CA TYR A 45 19.60 -6.06 12.11
C TYR A 45 20.27 -6.49 13.42
N ASP A 46 19.45 -6.89 14.41
CA ASP A 46 19.95 -7.43 15.68
C ASP A 46 20.54 -8.83 15.42
N ASP A 47 21.81 -8.87 15.09
CA ASP A 47 22.58 -10.10 14.95
C ASP A 47 23.11 -10.63 16.30
N GLY A 48 22.65 -10.03 17.42
CA GLY A 48 23.15 -10.32 18.76
C GLY A 48 24.46 -9.60 19.09
N SER A 49 24.93 -8.68 18.22
CA SER A 49 26.06 -7.80 18.53
C SER A 49 25.62 -6.64 19.43
N ASP A 50 26.51 -6.12 20.26
CA ASP A 50 26.27 -5.03 21.21
C ASP A 50 26.04 -3.65 20.54
N ALA A 51 25.78 -3.61 19.24
CA ALA A 51 25.72 -2.39 18.43
C ALA A 51 24.36 -1.69 18.43
N VAL A 52 23.30 -2.26 19.03
CA VAL A 52 21.99 -1.61 19.13
C VAL A 52 22.02 -0.55 20.21
N GLU A 53 21.82 0.73 19.83
CA GLU A 53 21.80 1.82 20.81
C GLU A 53 20.70 1.60 21.84
N THR A 54 21.12 1.56 23.11
CA THR A 54 20.24 1.48 24.26
C THR A 54 20.33 2.79 25.04
N LEU A 55 19.23 3.21 25.64
CA LEU A 55 19.24 4.37 26.55
C LEU A 55 19.22 3.90 28.00
N PRO A 56 20.21 4.30 28.80
CA PRO A 56 20.16 4.09 30.25
C PRO A 56 18.91 4.74 30.86
N TYR A 57 18.38 4.13 31.93
CA TYR A 57 17.15 4.59 32.59
C TYR A 57 17.15 6.09 32.90
N SER A 58 18.25 6.61 33.46
CA SER A 58 18.37 8.02 33.84
C SER A 58 18.29 8.94 32.64
N GLU A 59 18.91 8.57 31.53
CA GLU A 59 18.93 9.33 30.28
C GLU A 59 17.56 9.30 29.61
N LEU A 60 16.94 8.12 29.52
CA LEU A 60 15.60 7.96 28.97
C LEU A 60 14.59 8.83 29.74
N ARG A 61 14.59 8.77 31.09
CA ARG A 61 13.72 9.58 31.93
C ARG A 61 13.95 11.08 31.71
N ARG A 62 15.21 11.49 31.64
CA ARG A 62 15.59 12.90 31.40
C ARG A 62 15.07 13.41 30.05
N ARG A 63 15.21 12.62 28.98
CA ARG A 63 14.75 13.00 27.64
C ARG A 63 13.22 13.04 27.54
N VAL A 64 12.53 12.13 28.24
CA VAL A 64 11.05 12.14 28.33
C VAL A 64 10.54 13.31 29.19
N GLY A 65 11.38 13.91 30.04
CA GLY A 65 11.01 15.08 30.85
C GLY A 65 10.17 14.77 32.07
N VAL A 66 10.22 13.53 32.61
CA VAL A 66 9.49 13.15 33.82
C VAL A 66 10.40 13.22 35.05
N GLU A 67 10.10 14.15 35.96
CA GLU A 67 10.90 14.32 37.20
C GLU A 67 10.64 13.23 38.20
N ASP A 68 9.39 12.82 38.39
CA ASP A 68 9.00 11.78 39.36
C ASP A 68 9.44 10.39 38.89
N ASN A 69 10.34 9.80 39.69
CA ASN A 69 10.91 8.49 39.41
C ASN A 69 9.90 7.35 39.52
N GLY A 70 8.96 7.44 40.48
CA GLY A 70 7.91 6.44 40.65
C GLY A 70 6.91 6.46 39.49
N LYS A 71 6.49 7.64 39.11
CA LYS A 71 5.61 7.85 37.95
C LYS A 71 6.25 7.34 36.67
N PHE A 72 7.52 7.68 36.41
CA PHE A 72 8.22 7.21 35.21
C PHE A 72 8.35 5.69 35.20
N ASN A 73 8.78 5.08 36.31
CA ASN A 73 8.93 3.63 36.42
C ASN A 73 7.60 2.89 36.22
N TYR A 74 6.49 3.43 36.71
CA TYR A 74 5.16 2.88 36.48
C TYR A 74 4.82 2.84 34.97
N HIS A 75 5.04 3.93 34.25
CA HIS A 75 4.74 3.96 32.81
C HIS A 75 5.70 3.08 32.00
N LEU A 76 6.98 3.07 32.34
CA LEU A 76 7.98 2.24 31.67
C LEU A 76 7.67 0.74 31.85
N SER A 77 7.33 0.31 33.09
CA SER A 77 6.99 -1.09 33.37
C SER A 77 5.74 -1.59 32.64
N LYS A 78 4.83 -0.68 32.22
CA LYS A 78 3.68 -1.02 31.39
C LYS A 78 4.06 -1.26 29.92
N LEU A 79 5.15 -0.67 29.47
CA LEU A 79 5.66 -0.84 28.11
C LEU A 79 6.62 -2.03 27.96
N GLU A 80 7.37 -2.35 29.01
CA GLU A 80 8.42 -3.38 28.99
C GLU A 80 7.96 -4.74 28.45
N PRO A 81 6.79 -5.28 28.82
CA PRO A 81 6.42 -6.62 28.34
C PRO A 81 6.24 -6.69 26.82
N HIS A 82 5.85 -5.58 26.16
CA HIS A 82 5.35 -5.62 24.80
C HIS A 82 6.10 -4.71 23.83
N PHE A 83 6.33 -3.44 24.20
CA PHE A 83 6.82 -2.40 23.30
C PHE A 83 8.26 -1.96 23.58
N VAL A 84 8.76 -2.22 24.78
CA VAL A 84 10.10 -1.86 25.22
C VAL A 84 10.79 -3.10 25.79
N ARG A 85 12.06 -3.28 25.49
CA ARG A 85 12.91 -4.32 26.06
C ARG A 85 13.95 -3.70 26.99
N ARG A 86 14.12 -4.29 28.14
CA ARG A 86 15.23 -4.00 29.05
C ARG A 86 16.44 -4.84 28.65
N THR A 87 17.60 -4.23 28.63
CA THR A 87 18.92 -4.86 28.43
C THR A 87 19.83 -4.56 29.60
N ASP A 88 21.03 -5.12 29.60
CA ASP A 88 22.01 -4.85 30.66
C ASP A 88 22.46 -3.38 30.67
N ASP A 89 22.49 -2.73 29.50
CA ASP A 89 22.93 -1.34 29.31
C ASP A 89 21.81 -0.31 29.32
N GLY A 90 20.54 -0.73 29.33
CA GLY A 90 19.42 0.21 29.32
C GLY A 90 18.14 -0.34 28.69
N TYR A 91 17.49 0.49 27.90
CA TYR A 91 16.19 0.20 27.28
C TYR A 91 16.24 0.45 25.77
N ARG A 92 15.56 -0.41 25.02
CA ARG A 92 15.36 -0.28 23.56
C ARG A 92 13.93 -0.62 23.16
N LEU A 93 13.53 -0.28 21.93
CA LEU A 93 12.25 -0.71 21.40
C LEU A 93 12.25 -2.22 21.09
N SER A 94 11.12 -2.88 21.35
CA SER A 94 10.81 -4.18 20.75
C SER A 94 10.42 -4.03 19.29
N GLY A 95 10.28 -5.14 18.54
CA GLY A 95 9.73 -5.12 17.18
C GLY A 95 8.36 -4.45 17.10
N ALA A 96 7.46 -4.77 18.05
CA ALA A 96 6.14 -4.14 18.16
C ALA A 96 6.26 -2.64 18.49
N GLY A 97 7.16 -2.25 19.40
CA GLY A 97 7.45 -0.85 19.73
C GLY A 97 7.94 -0.05 18.52
N LYS A 98 8.83 -0.64 17.70
CA LYS A 98 9.30 -0.04 16.45
C LYS A 98 8.13 0.13 15.45
N GLY A 99 7.25 -0.85 15.32
CA GLY A 99 6.06 -0.77 14.47
C GLY A 99 5.15 0.40 14.85
N ILE A 100 4.83 0.52 16.16
CA ILE A 100 4.01 1.63 16.67
C ILE A 100 4.69 2.98 16.46
N ALA A 101 5.98 3.11 16.77
CA ALA A 101 6.72 4.37 16.58
C ALA A 101 6.69 4.83 15.12
N ARG A 102 6.92 3.92 14.16
CA ARG A 102 6.82 4.21 12.72
C ARG A 102 5.42 4.68 12.33
N THR A 103 4.38 3.98 12.80
CA THR A 103 2.98 4.34 12.51
C THR A 103 2.68 5.76 13.02
N VAL A 104 3.02 6.05 14.26
CA VAL A 104 2.82 7.38 14.85
C VAL A 104 3.56 8.44 14.04
N ILE A 105 4.83 8.22 13.68
CA ILE A 105 5.61 9.16 12.87
C ILE A 105 4.99 9.36 11.48
N ALA A 106 4.53 8.28 10.84
CA ALA A 106 3.92 8.35 9.52
C ALA A 106 2.64 9.19 9.47
N VAL A 107 1.84 9.18 10.56
CA VAL A 107 0.58 9.93 10.65
C VAL A 107 0.73 11.29 11.35
N SER A 108 1.82 11.53 12.10
CA SER A 108 2.07 12.75 12.88
C SER A 108 2.80 13.83 12.08
N GLY A 109 2.66 13.88 10.77
CA GLY A 109 3.17 15.01 9.98
C GLY A 109 2.52 16.32 10.46
N GLU A 110 3.22 17.47 10.36
CA GLU A 110 2.59 18.77 10.46
C GLU A 110 1.38 18.75 9.52
N ASP A 111 0.25 19.34 9.92
CA ASP A 111 -0.97 19.43 9.11
C ASP A 111 -0.60 19.89 7.71
N HIS A 112 -0.36 18.95 6.81
CA HIS A 112 -0.21 19.29 5.41
C HIS A 112 -1.59 19.71 4.94
N ALA A 113 -1.72 21.02 4.76
CA ALA A 113 -2.95 21.61 4.28
C ALA A 113 -3.41 20.83 3.03
N ALA A 114 -4.68 20.49 3.00
CA ALA A 114 -5.30 19.97 1.82
C ALA A 114 -4.92 20.85 0.62
N PHE A 115 -4.50 20.23 -0.48
CA PHE A 115 -4.20 20.96 -1.69
C PHE A 115 -5.03 20.45 -2.87
N SER A 116 -5.22 21.32 -3.84
CA SER A 116 -5.74 20.99 -5.16
C SER A 116 -4.92 21.72 -6.21
N ALA A 117 -4.43 20.99 -7.20
CA ALA A 117 -3.65 21.53 -8.31
C ALA A 117 -4.17 20.98 -9.64
N ASP A 118 -3.98 21.75 -10.70
CA ASP A 118 -4.16 21.32 -12.06
C ASP A 118 -2.91 20.56 -12.51
N LEU A 119 -3.07 19.41 -13.13
CA LEU A 119 -1.95 18.60 -13.61
C LEU A 119 -1.44 19.06 -14.99
N GLY A 120 -2.18 19.91 -15.70
CA GLY A 120 -1.84 20.33 -17.05
C GLY A 120 -1.90 19.18 -18.07
N GLU A 121 -2.61 18.12 -17.77
CA GLU A 121 -2.84 16.95 -18.63
C GLU A 121 -4.30 16.83 -18.98
N ASP A 122 -4.59 16.34 -20.20
CA ASP A 122 -5.94 16.05 -20.65
C ASP A 122 -6.43 14.70 -20.10
N CYS A 123 -7.70 14.62 -19.75
CA CYS A 123 -8.33 13.39 -19.30
C CYS A 123 -8.31 12.31 -20.40
N PRO A 124 -7.74 11.13 -20.17
CA PRO A 124 -7.66 10.06 -21.17
C PRO A 124 -9.03 9.45 -21.53
N LEU A 125 -10.09 9.82 -20.78
CA LEU A 125 -11.45 9.35 -21.04
C LEU A 125 -12.26 10.32 -21.91
N CYS A 126 -12.15 11.65 -21.65
CA CYS A 126 -13.01 12.64 -22.28
C CYS A 126 -12.27 13.87 -22.83
N GLY A 127 -10.96 14.02 -22.58
CA GLY A 127 -10.19 15.20 -22.99
C GLY A 127 -10.38 16.44 -22.11
N GLY A 128 -11.11 16.34 -20.99
CA GLY A 128 -11.29 17.44 -20.04
C GLY A 128 -10.10 17.62 -19.11
N ASP A 129 -10.13 18.66 -18.24
CA ASP A 129 -9.06 19.02 -17.33
C ASP A 129 -8.90 17.99 -16.20
N VAL A 130 -7.66 17.59 -15.93
CA VAL A 130 -7.30 16.67 -14.83
C VAL A 130 -6.68 17.42 -13.67
N ARG A 131 -7.17 17.11 -12.49
CA ARG A 131 -6.73 17.72 -11.22
C ARG A 131 -6.23 16.67 -10.24
N VAL A 132 -5.26 17.06 -9.41
CA VAL A 132 -4.83 16.29 -8.24
C VAL A 132 -5.28 16.99 -6.97
N THR A 133 -5.77 16.21 -6.02
CA THR A 133 -6.14 16.67 -4.67
C THR A 133 -5.51 15.77 -3.62
N TYR A 134 -5.10 16.37 -2.51
CA TYR A 134 -4.69 15.67 -1.30
C TYR A 134 -5.48 16.20 -0.12
N ALA A 135 -6.18 15.33 0.57
CA ALA A 135 -6.93 15.63 1.78
C ALA A 135 -7.10 14.35 2.59
N ASP A 136 -7.11 14.46 3.91
CA ASP A 136 -7.34 13.35 4.84
C ASP A 136 -6.47 12.11 4.56
N GLN A 137 -5.21 12.33 4.17
CA GLN A 137 -4.25 11.30 3.77
C GLN A 137 -4.68 10.47 2.54
N TRP A 138 -5.52 11.05 1.68
CA TRP A 138 -5.88 10.50 0.37
C TRP A 138 -5.33 11.37 -0.75
N LEU A 139 -4.61 10.74 -1.67
CA LEU A 139 -4.19 11.34 -2.94
C LEU A 139 -5.17 10.89 -4.01
N ARG A 140 -5.85 11.85 -4.64
CA ARG A 140 -6.85 11.60 -5.68
C ARG A 140 -6.51 12.39 -6.93
N VAL A 141 -6.56 11.72 -8.08
CA VAL A 141 -6.59 12.36 -9.40
C VAL A 141 -7.98 12.21 -10.00
N TRP A 142 -8.50 13.28 -10.54
CA TRP A 142 -9.89 13.30 -11.01
C TRP A 142 -10.12 14.31 -12.16
N CYS A 143 -11.14 14.04 -12.97
CA CYS A 143 -11.64 14.91 -14.03
C CYS A 143 -13.00 15.49 -13.62
N ALA A 144 -13.22 16.79 -13.92
CA ALA A 144 -14.50 17.44 -13.63
C ALA A 144 -15.59 17.12 -14.68
N ASP A 145 -15.19 16.67 -15.88
CA ASP A 145 -16.05 16.61 -17.08
C ASP A 145 -16.57 15.20 -17.39
N CYS A 146 -16.12 14.17 -16.65
CA CYS A 146 -16.60 12.79 -16.84
C CYS A 146 -16.77 12.04 -15.52
N ALA A 147 -17.37 10.84 -15.59
CA ALA A 147 -17.61 10.00 -14.40
C ALA A 147 -16.33 9.39 -13.80
N GLY A 148 -15.20 9.38 -14.51
CA GLY A 148 -13.96 8.72 -14.08
C GLY A 148 -13.97 7.22 -14.36
N LEU A 149 -13.14 6.47 -13.59
CA LEU A 149 -12.94 5.03 -13.77
C LEU A 149 -13.75 4.16 -12.80
N PHE A 150 -14.20 4.71 -11.67
CA PHE A 150 -14.64 3.93 -10.51
C PHE A 150 -16.16 3.90 -10.31
N GLY A 151 -16.94 4.56 -11.18
CA GLY A 151 -18.40 4.63 -11.01
C GLY A 151 -18.78 5.14 -9.61
N ASP A 152 -19.66 4.39 -8.92
CA ASP A 152 -20.14 4.73 -7.57
C ASP A 152 -19.16 4.31 -6.44
N ASP A 153 -18.08 3.58 -6.75
CA ASP A 153 -17.10 3.11 -5.77
C ASP A 153 -16.14 4.21 -5.28
N ALA A 154 -16.11 5.36 -5.97
CA ALA A 154 -15.31 6.53 -5.58
C ALA A 154 -16.05 7.82 -5.94
N PRO A 155 -15.63 8.99 -5.38
CA PRO A 155 -16.21 10.27 -5.78
C PRO A 155 -16.14 10.49 -7.29
N ALA A 156 -17.20 11.06 -7.88
CA ALA A 156 -17.34 11.26 -9.32
C ALA A 156 -16.08 11.87 -9.97
N GLY A 157 -15.74 11.40 -11.15
CA GLY A 157 -14.57 11.84 -11.91
C GLY A 157 -13.24 11.20 -11.49
N THR A 158 -13.21 10.33 -10.47
CA THR A 158 -11.96 9.71 -9.98
C THR A 158 -11.29 8.87 -11.06
N LEU A 159 -10.03 9.20 -11.35
CA LEU A 159 -9.13 8.47 -12.25
C LEU A 159 -8.12 7.64 -11.47
N PHE A 160 -7.72 8.10 -10.29
CA PHE A 160 -6.80 7.44 -9.38
C PHE A 160 -7.10 7.85 -7.94
N LEU A 161 -7.00 6.90 -7.01
CA LEU A 161 -7.19 7.14 -5.59
C LEU A 161 -6.30 6.17 -4.80
N THR A 162 -5.50 6.71 -3.89
CA THR A 162 -4.69 5.89 -2.99
C THR A 162 -4.53 6.56 -1.63
N ASP A 163 -4.37 5.76 -0.59
CA ASP A 163 -3.92 6.25 0.70
C ASP A 163 -2.49 6.78 0.58
N PHE A 164 -2.24 7.94 1.14
CA PHE A 164 -0.93 8.60 1.09
C PHE A 164 -0.63 9.25 2.44
N PRO A 165 0.19 8.63 3.29
CA PRO A 165 0.47 9.13 4.62
C PRO A 165 1.05 10.54 4.61
N ALA A 166 0.73 11.35 5.65
CA ALA A 166 1.16 12.75 5.76
C ALA A 166 2.68 12.93 5.66
N ALA A 167 3.45 12.00 6.24
CA ALA A 167 4.92 12.01 6.12
C ALA A 167 5.40 11.93 4.67
N GLY A 168 4.62 11.32 3.78
CA GLY A 168 4.90 11.27 2.34
C GLY A 168 4.86 12.65 1.67
N MET A 169 4.13 13.60 2.23
CA MET A 169 4.02 14.98 1.72
C MET A 169 5.10 15.92 2.25
N SER A 170 5.77 15.60 3.36
CA SER A 170 6.66 16.53 4.10
C SER A 170 7.84 17.07 3.30
N SER A 171 8.22 16.39 2.21
CA SER A 171 9.39 16.77 1.39
C SER A 171 9.10 16.71 -0.13
N ARG A 172 7.84 16.68 -0.52
CA ARG A 172 7.44 16.51 -1.93
C ARG A 172 6.55 17.64 -2.41
N ARG A 173 6.69 17.99 -3.68
CA ARG A 173 5.73 18.82 -4.39
C ARG A 173 4.53 17.95 -4.80
N PRO A 174 3.37 18.55 -5.11
CA PRO A 174 2.17 17.80 -5.54
C PRO A 174 2.41 16.83 -6.70
N GLU A 175 3.20 17.24 -7.71
CA GLU A 175 3.54 16.42 -8.87
C GLU A 175 4.37 15.18 -8.47
N ASP A 176 5.37 15.38 -7.59
CA ASP A 176 6.23 14.30 -7.09
C ASP A 176 5.45 13.32 -6.19
N ALA A 177 4.39 13.81 -5.51
CA ALA A 177 3.50 12.98 -4.71
C ALA A 177 2.67 12.02 -5.58
N LEU A 178 2.22 12.46 -6.77
CA LEU A 178 1.49 11.61 -7.69
C LEU A 178 2.36 10.44 -8.17
N GLU A 179 3.56 10.71 -8.65
CA GLU A 179 4.49 9.66 -9.08
C GLU A 179 4.75 8.66 -7.94
N THR A 180 5.02 9.17 -6.73
CA THR A 180 5.21 8.32 -5.54
C THR A 180 3.97 7.49 -5.21
N GLY A 181 2.77 8.08 -5.35
CA GLY A 181 1.50 7.39 -5.14
C GLY A 181 1.28 6.25 -6.13
N LEU A 182 1.63 6.46 -7.40
CA LEU A 182 1.56 5.43 -8.44
C LEU A 182 2.51 4.26 -8.15
N TYR A 183 3.78 4.55 -7.79
CA TYR A 183 4.73 3.52 -7.38
C TYR A 183 4.25 2.75 -6.16
N ARG A 184 3.73 3.46 -5.14
CA ARG A 184 3.19 2.83 -3.94
C ARG A 184 2.03 1.91 -4.28
N CYS A 185 1.10 2.36 -5.12
CA CYS A 185 -0.04 1.56 -5.56
C CYS A 185 0.41 0.30 -6.33
N ALA A 186 1.37 0.40 -7.23
CA ALA A 186 1.91 -0.73 -7.98
C ALA A 186 2.58 -1.77 -7.05
N LEU A 187 3.32 -1.32 -6.04
CA LEU A 187 3.91 -2.21 -5.04
C LEU A 187 2.83 -2.88 -4.17
N ASP A 188 1.80 -2.14 -3.73
CA ASP A 188 0.69 -2.70 -2.96
C ASP A 188 -0.05 -3.79 -3.70
N ILE A 189 -0.33 -3.54 -4.99
CA ILE A 189 -0.93 -4.52 -5.91
C ILE A 189 -0.06 -5.77 -5.99
N THR A 190 1.25 -5.58 -6.17
CA THR A 190 2.20 -6.70 -6.27
C THR A 190 2.20 -7.54 -5.00
N TYR A 191 2.27 -6.91 -3.82
CA TYR A 191 2.15 -7.62 -2.53
C TYR A 191 0.85 -8.43 -2.46
N SER A 192 -0.29 -7.82 -2.82
CA SER A 192 -1.60 -8.48 -2.78
C SER A 192 -1.68 -9.69 -3.70
N LEU A 193 -1.14 -9.60 -4.93
CA LEU A 193 -1.11 -10.70 -5.89
C LEU A 193 -0.21 -11.88 -5.46
N PHE A 194 0.75 -11.62 -4.57
CA PHE A 194 1.56 -12.68 -3.93
C PHE A 194 0.98 -13.15 -2.59
N GLY A 195 -0.27 -12.79 -2.27
CA GLY A 195 -0.95 -13.23 -1.06
C GLY A 195 -0.44 -12.59 0.23
N VAL A 196 0.27 -11.46 0.14
CA VAL A 196 0.92 -10.79 1.28
C VAL A 196 0.30 -9.41 1.52
N CYS A 197 -0.10 -9.13 2.74
CA CYS A 197 -0.56 -7.79 3.11
C CYS A 197 0.62 -6.84 3.34
N ARG A 198 0.63 -5.69 2.68
CA ARG A 198 1.66 -4.66 2.86
C ARG A 198 1.71 -4.07 4.27
N GLU A 199 0.55 -4.08 4.98
CA GLU A 199 0.43 -3.44 6.31
C GLU A 199 0.92 -4.35 7.44
N CYS A 200 0.53 -5.65 7.41
CA CYS A 200 0.77 -6.57 8.52
C CYS A 200 1.44 -7.88 8.12
N ALA A 201 1.76 -8.07 6.84
CA ALA A 201 2.28 -9.31 6.26
C ALA A 201 1.34 -10.54 6.43
N GLY A 202 0.08 -10.33 6.84
CA GLY A 202 -0.94 -11.37 6.93
C GLY A 202 -1.36 -11.88 5.55
N ALA A 203 -2.08 -13.00 5.51
CA ALA A 203 -2.60 -13.59 4.28
C ALA A 203 -3.63 -12.66 3.62
N VAL A 204 -3.57 -12.58 2.29
CA VAL A 204 -4.51 -11.84 1.46
C VAL A 204 -5.26 -12.84 0.59
N SER A 205 -6.59 -12.75 0.60
CA SER A 205 -7.50 -13.43 -0.32
C SER A 205 -8.06 -12.46 -1.35
N GLY A 206 -8.45 -12.98 -2.50
CA GLY A 206 -9.03 -12.19 -3.59
C GLY A 206 -10.40 -12.69 -4.00
N SER A 207 -11.15 -11.84 -4.68
CA SER A 207 -12.40 -12.17 -5.35
C SER A 207 -12.56 -11.35 -6.63
N VAL A 208 -13.29 -11.91 -7.58
CA VAL A 208 -13.50 -11.31 -8.90
C VAL A 208 -15.00 -11.10 -9.15
N SER A 209 -15.35 -9.96 -9.72
CA SER A 209 -16.68 -9.67 -10.23
C SER A 209 -16.61 -9.29 -11.71
N VAL A 210 -17.49 -9.88 -12.52
CA VAL A 210 -17.56 -9.65 -13.96
C VAL A 210 -18.91 -9.03 -14.31
N CYS A 211 -18.92 -7.95 -15.09
CA CYS A 211 -20.14 -7.41 -15.65
C CYS A 211 -20.52 -8.22 -16.91
N GLU A 212 -21.55 -9.05 -16.82
CA GLU A 212 -22.00 -9.93 -17.92
C GLU A 212 -22.54 -9.15 -19.12
N GLU A 213 -23.18 -8.01 -18.87
CA GLU A 213 -23.79 -7.16 -19.90
C GLU A 213 -22.94 -5.89 -20.17
N HIS A 214 -21.61 -6.03 -20.16
CA HIS A 214 -20.73 -4.89 -20.32
C HIS A 214 -20.74 -4.34 -21.74
N ASP A 215 -21.27 -3.12 -21.91
CA ASP A 215 -21.27 -2.43 -23.19
C ASP A 215 -19.97 -1.65 -23.41
N ARG A 216 -19.25 -1.99 -24.48
CA ARG A 216 -18.00 -1.34 -24.89
C ARG A 216 -18.17 -0.42 -26.11
N SER A 217 -19.38 -0.26 -26.62
CA SER A 217 -19.62 0.33 -27.95
C SER A 217 -19.32 1.83 -28.05
N GLU A 218 -19.35 2.56 -26.92
CA GLU A 218 -19.22 4.03 -26.91
C GLU A 218 -17.97 4.57 -26.21
N GLY A 219 -17.09 3.69 -25.69
CA GLY A 219 -15.83 4.10 -25.01
C GLY A 219 -16.03 4.85 -23.68
N GLY A 220 -17.26 4.98 -23.23
CA GLY A 220 -17.67 5.57 -21.96
C GLY A 220 -17.90 4.51 -20.87
N PRO A 221 -18.43 4.94 -19.71
CA PRO A 221 -18.82 4.01 -18.65
C PRO A 221 -20.02 3.17 -19.11
N CYS A 222 -19.97 1.87 -18.83
CA CYS A 222 -21.04 0.94 -19.12
C CYS A 222 -22.34 1.34 -18.38
N ALA A 223 -23.47 1.29 -19.04
CA ALA A 223 -24.77 1.62 -18.45
C ALA A 223 -25.17 0.66 -17.30
N THR A 224 -24.69 -0.58 -17.32
CA THR A 224 -25.01 -1.60 -16.33
C THR A 224 -24.13 -1.50 -15.07
N CYS A 225 -22.79 -1.36 -15.22
CA CYS A 225 -21.87 -1.35 -14.10
C CYS A 225 -21.27 0.03 -13.79
N GLY A 226 -21.53 1.06 -14.59
CA GLY A 226 -21.08 2.43 -14.36
C GLY A 226 -19.57 2.66 -14.58
N THR A 227 -18.82 1.65 -15.04
CA THR A 227 -17.37 1.71 -15.20
C THR A 227 -16.91 1.36 -16.62
N PRO A 228 -15.73 1.80 -17.06
CA PRO A 228 -15.21 1.43 -18.38
C PRO A 228 -14.57 0.03 -18.45
N PHE A 229 -14.47 -0.68 -17.33
CA PHE A 229 -13.85 -2.01 -17.24
C PHE A 229 -14.87 -3.07 -16.84
N PRO A 230 -14.88 -4.24 -17.52
CA PRO A 230 -15.87 -5.29 -17.26
C PRO A 230 -15.52 -6.14 -16.03
N VAL A 231 -14.23 -6.24 -15.66
CA VAL A 231 -13.74 -7.15 -14.64
C VAL A 231 -13.12 -6.37 -13.49
N TRP A 232 -13.66 -6.56 -12.31
CA TRP A 232 -13.19 -5.95 -11.08
C TRP A 232 -12.71 -7.03 -10.10
N ALA A 233 -11.62 -6.72 -9.43
CA ALA A 233 -11.07 -7.57 -8.39
C ALA A 233 -11.04 -6.82 -7.07
N GLU A 234 -11.32 -7.55 -5.99
CA GLU A 234 -11.09 -7.10 -4.62
C GLU A 234 -10.06 -8.03 -3.97
N THR A 235 -9.05 -7.46 -3.35
CA THR A 235 -8.12 -8.19 -2.49
C THR A 235 -8.26 -7.68 -1.06
N ARG A 236 -8.29 -8.61 -0.09
CA ARG A 236 -8.53 -8.29 1.33
C ARG A 236 -7.61 -9.10 2.23
N CYS A 237 -6.99 -8.43 3.18
CA CYS A 237 -6.21 -9.09 4.23
C CYS A 237 -7.13 -9.71 5.28
N GLU A 238 -6.94 -10.99 5.56
CA GLU A 238 -7.71 -11.74 6.56
C GLU A 238 -7.41 -11.30 8.00
N THR A 239 -6.23 -10.71 8.24
CA THR A 239 -5.78 -10.31 9.57
C THR A 239 -6.18 -8.87 9.92
N CYS A 240 -5.84 -7.88 9.07
CA CYS A 240 -6.04 -6.46 9.42
C CYS A 240 -7.20 -5.80 8.64
N GLY A 241 -7.82 -6.51 7.69
CA GLY A 241 -8.94 -6.00 6.91
C GLY A 241 -8.54 -5.00 5.80
N PHE A 242 -7.23 -4.73 5.61
CA PHE A 242 -6.79 -3.88 4.49
C PHE A 242 -7.29 -4.45 3.17
N ALA A 243 -7.95 -3.63 2.37
CA ALA A 243 -8.56 -4.06 1.11
C ALA A 243 -8.29 -3.07 -0.01
N LYS A 244 -8.23 -3.59 -1.23
CA LYS A 244 -8.22 -2.80 -2.48
C LYS A 244 -9.22 -3.40 -3.46
N ARG A 245 -10.02 -2.53 -4.10
CA ARG A 245 -10.92 -2.90 -5.18
C ARG A 245 -10.58 -2.08 -6.41
N LEU A 246 -10.13 -2.74 -7.47
CA LEU A 246 -9.60 -2.13 -8.69
C LEU A 246 -10.03 -2.95 -9.92
N PRO A 247 -10.03 -2.36 -11.13
CA PRO A 247 -10.07 -3.14 -12.36
C PRO A 247 -8.92 -4.15 -12.42
N VAL A 248 -9.17 -5.35 -12.94
CA VAL A 248 -8.13 -6.38 -13.05
C VAL A 248 -6.95 -5.92 -13.91
N GLU A 249 -7.19 -5.08 -14.87
CA GLU A 249 -6.16 -4.44 -15.72
C GLU A 249 -5.17 -3.64 -14.87
N MET A 250 -5.63 -2.93 -13.85
CA MET A 250 -4.76 -2.19 -12.91
C MET A 250 -3.86 -3.11 -12.11
N TYR A 251 -4.39 -4.27 -11.65
CA TYR A 251 -3.57 -5.26 -10.95
C TYR A 251 -2.43 -5.76 -11.82
N VAL A 252 -2.72 -6.09 -13.08
CA VAL A 252 -1.71 -6.66 -13.98
C VAL A 252 -0.73 -5.59 -14.46
N VAL A 253 -1.19 -4.39 -14.79
CA VAL A 253 -0.30 -3.27 -15.16
C VAL A 253 0.62 -2.91 -13.99
N GLY A 254 0.11 -2.88 -12.75
CA GLY A 254 0.92 -2.65 -11.57
C GLY A 254 1.99 -3.72 -11.36
N LEU A 255 1.63 -5.01 -11.52
CA LEU A 255 2.59 -6.11 -11.45
C LEU A 255 3.65 -6.00 -12.55
N VAL A 256 3.23 -5.76 -13.80
CA VAL A 256 4.14 -5.63 -14.94
C VAL A 256 5.07 -4.41 -14.77
N ALA A 257 4.60 -3.30 -14.21
CA ALA A 257 5.42 -2.14 -13.90
C ALA A 257 6.54 -2.47 -12.91
N VAL A 258 6.25 -3.26 -11.88
CA VAL A 258 7.25 -3.70 -10.89
C VAL A 258 8.20 -4.74 -11.47
N VAL A 259 7.67 -5.81 -12.09
CA VAL A 259 8.47 -6.90 -12.65
C VAL A 259 9.26 -6.42 -13.89
N GLY A 260 8.63 -5.61 -14.73
CA GLY A 260 9.24 -5.04 -15.94
C GLY A 260 10.36 -4.02 -15.64
N SER A 261 10.40 -3.42 -14.45
CA SER A 261 11.47 -2.49 -14.05
C SER A 261 12.87 -3.18 -13.97
N PHE A 262 12.90 -4.50 -13.94
CA PHE A 262 14.14 -5.25 -14.15
C PHE A 262 14.60 -5.26 -15.62
N ASP A 263 13.75 -4.78 -16.57
CA ASP A 263 14.08 -4.55 -17.97
C ASP A 263 13.85 -3.05 -18.30
N VAL A 264 14.90 -2.27 -18.06
CA VAL A 264 14.90 -0.79 -18.02
C VAL A 264 14.36 -0.13 -19.30
N GLU A 265 14.39 -0.81 -20.46
CA GLU A 265 13.86 -0.26 -21.72
C GLU A 265 12.32 -0.37 -21.84
N ALA A 266 11.70 -1.35 -21.17
CA ALA A 266 10.26 -1.63 -21.32
C ALA A 266 9.37 -0.98 -20.26
N ALA A 267 9.89 -0.73 -19.06
CA ALA A 267 9.10 -0.31 -17.90
C ALA A 267 9.19 1.19 -17.59
N GLY A 268 10.11 1.91 -18.21
CA GLY A 268 10.43 3.30 -17.85
C GLY A 268 9.27 4.30 -17.98
N ASP A 269 8.21 3.95 -18.71
CA ASP A 269 7.09 4.86 -18.97
C ASP A 269 5.80 4.52 -18.23
N LEU A 270 5.69 3.30 -17.65
CA LEU A 270 4.43 2.82 -17.05
C LEU A 270 3.97 3.54 -15.77
N THR A 271 4.87 4.26 -15.11
CA THR A 271 4.57 4.92 -13.83
C THR A 271 4.83 6.43 -13.86
N ARG A 272 5.22 6.99 -15.00
CA ARG A 272 5.57 8.42 -15.12
C ARG A 272 4.37 9.32 -15.36
N SER A 273 3.35 8.82 -16.06
CA SER A 273 2.13 9.55 -16.36
C SER A 273 0.91 8.68 -16.10
N LEU A 274 -0.05 9.21 -15.35
CA LEU A 274 -1.32 8.55 -15.12
C LEU A 274 -2.13 8.42 -16.41
N SER A 275 -2.13 9.45 -17.24
CA SER A 275 -2.80 9.47 -18.56
C SER A 275 -2.28 8.35 -19.45
N ASP A 276 -0.95 8.20 -19.55
CA ASP A 276 -0.32 7.13 -20.33
C ASP A 276 -0.64 5.74 -19.77
N THR A 277 -0.68 5.59 -18.44
CA THR A 277 -1.06 4.33 -17.80
C THR A 277 -2.50 3.95 -18.10
N ILE A 278 -3.45 4.90 -18.03
CA ILE A 278 -4.86 4.67 -18.36
C ILE A 278 -5.04 4.37 -19.85
N ASP A 279 -4.38 5.10 -20.75
CA ASP A 279 -4.41 4.84 -22.18
C ASP A 279 -3.82 3.47 -22.53
N LEU A 280 -2.76 3.05 -21.87
CA LEU A 280 -2.19 1.70 -22.00
C LEU A 280 -3.23 0.65 -21.61
N MET A 281 -3.87 0.77 -20.44
CA MET A 281 -4.90 -0.17 -20.00
C MET A 281 -6.06 -0.28 -20.98
N ARG A 282 -6.48 0.82 -21.57
CA ARG A 282 -7.62 0.85 -22.53
C ARG A 282 -7.28 0.34 -23.93
N ARG A 283 -6.04 0.53 -24.39
CA ARG A 283 -5.65 0.30 -25.80
C ARG A 283 -4.73 -0.88 -26.00
N ARG A 284 -3.98 -1.27 -24.97
CA ARG A 284 -2.90 -2.26 -25.07
C ARG A 284 -3.00 -3.38 -24.03
N VAL A 285 -4.11 -3.42 -23.29
CA VAL A 285 -4.42 -4.53 -22.39
C VAL A 285 -5.63 -5.27 -22.92
N GLU A 286 -5.46 -6.57 -23.09
CA GLU A 286 -6.53 -7.48 -23.50
C GLU A 286 -6.83 -8.41 -22.33
N THR A 287 -8.08 -8.40 -21.88
CA THR A 287 -8.55 -9.27 -20.79
C THR A 287 -9.52 -10.29 -21.37
N SER A 288 -9.27 -11.56 -21.03
CA SER A 288 -10.17 -12.68 -21.35
C SER A 288 -10.53 -13.44 -20.08
N VAL A 289 -11.75 -13.95 -20.04
CA VAL A 289 -12.31 -14.69 -18.91
C VAL A 289 -12.70 -16.08 -19.38
N ALA A 290 -12.18 -17.10 -18.70
CA ALA A 290 -12.67 -18.49 -18.80
C ALA A 290 -13.48 -18.81 -17.54
N GLU A 291 -14.63 -19.49 -17.68
CA GLU A 291 -15.60 -19.62 -16.58
C GLU A 291 -15.46 -20.92 -15.77
N ASP A 292 -14.91 -21.98 -16.32
CA ASP A 292 -14.85 -23.29 -15.64
C ASP A 292 -13.48 -23.99 -15.85
N PRO A 293 -12.55 -23.90 -14.90
CA PRO A 293 -12.55 -23.03 -13.73
C PRO A 293 -12.36 -21.56 -14.09
N LEU A 294 -12.78 -20.62 -13.22
CA LEU A 294 -12.57 -19.19 -13.48
C LEU A 294 -11.08 -18.89 -13.62
N ARG A 295 -10.72 -18.32 -14.77
CA ARG A 295 -9.37 -17.85 -15.09
C ARG A 295 -9.44 -16.51 -15.82
N LEU A 296 -8.62 -15.60 -15.38
CA LEU A 296 -8.44 -14.30 -16.02
C LEU A 296 -7.09 -14.32 -16.73
N SER A 297 -7.06 -14.21 -18.05
CA SER A 297 -5.82 -13.97 -18.79
C SER A 297 -5.76 -12.53 -19.22
N VAL A 298 -4.75 -11.81 -18.77
CA VAL A 298 -4.55 -10.40 -19.06
C VAL A 298 -3.21 -10.23 -19.78
N ALA A 299 -3.28 -9.79 -21.04
CA ALA A 299 -2.12 -9.53 -21.87
C ALA A 299 -1.85 -8.03 -21.94
N VAL A 300 -0.62 -7.61 -21.63
CA VAL A 300 -0.16 -6.22 -21.67
C VAL A 300 0.89 -6.07 -22.78
N ASP A 301 0.58 -5.30 -23.84
CA ASP A 301 1.50 -5.03 -24.94
C ASP A 301 2.27 -3.72 -24.72
N LEU A 302 3.56 -3.82 -24.38
CA LEU A 302 4.47 -2.68 -24.21
C LEU A 302 5.19 -2.28 -25.52
N GLY A 303 4.82 -2.86 -26.66
CA GLY A 303 5.44 -2.60 -27.96
C GLY A 303 6.72 -3.43 -28.18
N THR A 304 7.64 -3.47 -27.24
CA THR A 304 8.88 -4.28 -27.27
C THR A 304 8.67 -5.69 -26.75
N ALA A 305 7.73 -5.86 -25.84
CA ALA A 305 7.36 -7.15 -25.27
C ALA A 305 5.86 -7.17 -24.95
N THR A 306 5.28 -8.37 -24.93
CA THR A 306 3.95 -8.65 -24.40
C THR A 306 4.10 -9.51 -23.17
N PHE A 307 3.46 -9.08 -22.08
CA PHE A 307 3.36 -9.85 -20.84
C PHE A 307 1.95 -10.43 -20.75
N GLU A 308 1.85 -11.71 -20.47
CA GLU A 308 0.58 -12.42 -20.25
C GLU A 308 0.55 -12.96 -18.84
N VAL A 309 -0.41 -12.50 -18.04
CA VAL A 309 -0.60 -12.91 -16.65
C VAL A 309 -1.91 -13.65 -16.54
N THR A 310 -1.89 -14.86 -15.96
CA THR A 310 -3.09 -15.62 -15.68
C THR A 310 -3.35 -15.62 -14.17
N LEU A 311 -4.56 -15.22 -13.80
CA LEU A 311 -5.03 -15.19 -12.41
C LEU A 311 -6.17 -16.21 -12.23
N ASP A 312 -6.30 -16.74 -11.02
CA ASP A 312 -7.47 -17.55 -10.64
C ASP A 312 -8.57 -16.69 -9.98
N ASP A 313 -9.61 -17.33 -9.48
CA ASP A 313 -10.76 -16.69 -8.82
C ASP A 313 -10.41 -16.06 -7.47
N GLU A 314 -9.28 -16.45 -6.85
CA GLU A 314 -8.72 -15.86 -5.63
C GLU A 314 -7.68 -14.76 -5.93
N MET A 315 -7.54 -14.34 -7.19
CA MET A 315 -6.54 -13.38 -7.66
C MET A 315 -5.09 -13.84 -7.49
N THR A 316 -4.86 -15.15 -7.41
CA THR A 316 -3.52 -15.71 -7.36
C THR A 316 -2.93 -15.79 -8.77
N VAL A 317 -1.66 -15.37 -8.92
CA VAL A 317 -0.94 -15.54 -10.18
C VAL A 317 -0.62 -17.01 -10.41
N VAL A 318 -1.33 -17.64 -11.35
CA VAL A 318 -1.15 -19.06 -11.72
C VAL A 318 -0.38 -19.25 -13.02
N GLY A 319 -0.14 -18.16 -13.77
CA GLY A 319 0.69 -18.17 -14.99
C GLY A 319 1.28 -16.79 -15.26
N PHE A 320 2.52 -16.79 -15.74
CA PHE A 320 3.21 -15.57 -16.19
C PHE A 320 4.06 -15.93 -17.41
N ASP A 321 3.79 -15.28 -18.54
CA ASP A 321 4.56 -15.44 -19.78
C ASP A 321 5.02 -14.09 -20.31
N ARG A 322 6.22 -14.07 -20.89
CA ARG A 322 6.81 -12.89 -21.53
C ARG A 322 7.25 -13.23 -22.93
N ARG A 323 6.70 -12.54 -23.92
CA ARG A 323 7.08 -12.66 -25.33
C ARG A 323 7.76 -11.40 -25.80
N VAL A 324 9.06 -11.49 -26.10
CA VAL A 324 9.84 -10.38 -26.65
C VAL A 324 9.65 -10.33 -28.17
N ARG A 325 9.31 -9.18 -28.74
CA ARG A 325 9.26 -9.00 -30.18
C ARG A 325 10.67 -8.93 -30.72
N ALA A 326 11.00 -9.77 -31.72
CA ALA A 326 12.28 -9.68 -32.41
C ALA A 326 12.39 -8.29 -33.08
N ARG A 327 13.50 -7.59 -32.83
CA ARG A 327 13.82 -6.36 -33.55
C ARG A 327 13.99 -6.74 -35.02
N GLY A 328 13.04 -6.31 -35.90
CA GLY A 328 13.14 -6.43 -37.35
C GLY A 328 14.18 -5.50 -37.93
#